data_200cd54c873b37a6515e31f31bff9698
#
_entry.id   200cd54c873b37a6515e31f31bff9698
#
_cell.length_a   1.000
_cell.length_b   1.000
_cell.length_c   1.000
_cell.angle_alpha   90.00
_cell.angle_beta   90.00
_cell.angle_gamma   90.00
#
_symmetry.space_group_name_H-M   'P 1'
#
loop_
_entity.id
_entity.type
_entity.pdbx_description
1 polymer ?
#
loop_
_entity_poly.entity_id
_entity_poly.type
_entity_poly.pdbx_seq_one_letter_code
_entity_poly.pdbx_strand_id
1 'polypeptide(L)'
;KSAMMVIAVDALAARSIKRLNRTIQITDTGIIPGSGVGNYRNAITEEHLGIPVIAIGIPTVVDAATIIADFCMGLMEENKSEPEEMEASVRSLISPKLNTMYVTSKDIDEAVNRLSFTISEGLNMTFVPRV
;
A
#
# COMPACT_ATOMS: atom_id res chain seq x y z
N LYS A 1 23.91 -22.87 1.71
CA LYS A 1 23.01 -22.69 0.55
C LYS A 1 22.73 -21.21 0.44
N SER A 2 23.03 -20.59 -0.70
CA SER A 2 22.62 -19.20 -0.97
C SER A 2 21.11 -19.14 -1.24
N ALA A 3 20.44 -18.08 -0.80
CA ALA A 3 19.04 -17.83 -1.16
C ALA A 3 18.95 -17.61 -2.67
N MET A 4 17.91 -18.15 -3.30
CA MET A 4 17.68 -18.00 -4.74
C MET A 4 16.79 -16.79 -5.05
N MET A 5 15.99 -16.34 -4.09
CA MET A 5 15.03 -15.25 -4.22
C MET A 5 14.62 -14.76 -2.83
N VAL A 6 14.21 -13.51 -2.73
CA VAL A 6 13.59 -12.93 -1.53
C VAL A 6 12.13 -12.63 -1.80
N ILE A 7 11.25 -12.97 -0.86
CA ILE A 7 9.87 -12.50 -0.83
C ILE A 7 9.73 -11.57 0.37
N ALA A 8 9.47 -10.30 0.11
CA ALA A 8 9.28 -9.28 1.14
C ALA A 8 7.78 -8.98 1.29
N VAL A 9 7.26 -9.07 2.51
CA VAL A 9 5.86 -8.72 2.81
C VAL A 9 5.84 -7.51 3.73
N ASP A 10 5.09 -6.46 3.36
CA ASP A 10 5.03 -5.21 4.12
C ASP A 10 3.63 -4.62 4.15
N ALA A 11 3.37 -3.82 5.18
CA ALA A 11 2.17 -3.00 5.31
C ALA A 11 2.40 -1.64 4.65
N LEU A 12 1.51 -1.23 3.76
CA LEU A 12 1.64 -0.01 2.97
C LEU A 12 0.67 1.08 3.43
N ALA A 13 0.95 2.34 3.06
CA ALA A 13 -0.06 3.39 3.07
C ALA A 13 -0.89 3.33 1.78
N ALA A 14 -2.21 3.35 1.93
CA ALA A 14 -3.13 3.38 0.81
C ALA A 14 -3.08 4.74 0.10
N ARG A 15 -3.07 4.73 -1.22
CA ARG A 15 -3.19 5.93 -2.06
C ARG A 15 -4.64 6.27 -2.43
N SER A 16 -5.60 5.52 -1.89
CA SER A 16 -7.03 5.75 -1.99
C SER A 16 -7.73 4.89 -0.93
N ILE A 17 -8.82 5.42 -0.34
CA ILE A 17 -9.65 4.69 0.63
C ILE A 17 -10.18 3.38 0.04
N LYS A 18 -10.44 3.34 -1.26
CA LYS A 18 -10.95 2.15 -1.97
C LYS A 18 -10.01 0.95 -1.88
N ARG A 19 -8.71 1.20 -1.64
CA ARG A 19 -7.67 0.16 -1.55
C ARG A 19 -7.37 -0.28 -0.12
N LEU A 20 -7.76 0.52 0.88
CA LEU A 20 -7.48 0.24 2.29
C LEU A 20 -8.04 -1.12 2.69
N ASN A 21 -7.20 -2.02 3.19
CA ASN A 21 -7.53 -3.39 3.62
C ASN A 21 -8.26 -4.25 2.57
N ARG A 22 -8.16 -3.92 1.28
CA ARG A 22 -8.91 -4.60 0.20
C ARG A 22 -8.05 -5.11 -0.94
N THR A 23 -6.80 -4.66 -1.05
CA THR A 23 -5.93 -5.02 -2.16
C THR A 23 -4.64 -5.65 -1.67
N ILE A 24 -4.12 -6.59 -2.43
CA ILE A 24 -2.77 -7.12 -2.30
C ILE A 24 -2.00 -6.67 -3.54
N GLN A 25 -0.89 -5.98 -3.35
CA GLN A 25 -0.03 -5.49 -4.42
C GLN A 25 1.20 -6.36 -4.50
N ILE A 26 1.53 -6.85 -5.69
CA ILE A 26 2.70 -7.68 -5.94
C ILE A 26 3.55 -7.00 -7.00
N THR A 27 4.86 -6.91 -6.76
CA THR A 27 5.82 -6.33 -7.69
C THR A 27 7.18 -7.05 -7.61
N ASP A 28 7.92 -7.05 -8.70
CA ASP A 28 9.30 -7.52 -8.80
C ASP A 28 10.34 -6.38 -8.71
N THR A 29 9.89 -5.14 -8.55
CA THR A 29 10.79 -3.98 -8.41
C THR A 29 11.35 -3.80 -7.01
N GLY A 30 10.95 -4.65 -6.05
CA GLY A 30 11.34 -4.54 -4.65
C GLY A 30 10.50 -3.54 -3.86
N ILE A 31 10.97 -3.18 -2.67
CA ILE A 31 10.26 -2.33 -1.73
C ILE A 31 11.23 -1.47 -0.91
N ILE A 32 10.79 -0.28 -0.53
CA ILE A 32 11.44 0.57 0.48
C ILE A 32 10.53 0.59 1.71
N PRO A 33 10.81 -0.23 2.74
CA PRO A 33 9.95 -0.33 3.91
C PRO A 33 9.78 1.03 4.60
N GLY A 34 8.54 1.35 5.01
CA GLY A 34 8.22 2.59 5.71
C GLY A 34 8.16 3.83 4.82
N SER A 35 8.42 3.75 3.53
CA SER A 35 8.39 4.92 2.63
C SER A 35 6.99 5.56 2.56
N GLY A 36 5.94 4.78 2.65
CA GLY A 36 4.56 5.27 2.62
C GLY A 36 4.15 6.14 3.82
N VAL A 37 4.90 6.07 4.92
CA VAL A 37 4.66 6.84 6.15
C VAL A 37 5.85 7.76 6.51
N GLY A 38 6.73 8.03 5.54
CA GLY A 38 7.90 8.91 5.72
C GLY A 38 9.02 8.32 6.58
N ASN A 39 8.96 7.05 6.93
CA ASN A 39 9.99 6.35 7.71
C ASN A 39 10.84 5.47 6.79
N TYR A 40 11.70 6.10 6.00
CA TYR A 40 12.53 5.43 5.01
C TYR A 40 13.56 4.51 5.66
N ARG A 41 13.59 3.25 5.23
CA ARG A 41 14.59 2.25 5.56
C ARG A 41 15.38 1.87 4.31
N ASN A 42 16.37 0.98 4.47
CA ASN A 42 17.11 0.46 3.34
C ASN A 42 16.18 -0.24 2.35
N ALA A 43 16.40 0.00 1.06
CA ALA A 43 15.65 -0.64 0.00
C ALA A 43 15.93 -2.15 -0.03
N ILE A 44 14.88 -2.93 -0.22
CA ILE A 44 14.95 -4.37 -0.46
C ILE A 44 14.66 -4.57 -1.94
N THR A 45 15.70 -4.53 -2.76
CA THR A 45 15.63 -4.62 -4.21
C THR A 45 16.68 -5.62 -4.71
N GLU A 46 16.50 -6.13 -5.92
CA GLU A 46 17.50 -6.99 -6.57
C GLU A 46 18.85 -6.28 -6.71
N GLU A 47 18.85 -4.98 -7.02
CA GLU A 47 20.07 -4.18 -7.13
C GLU A 47 20.89 -4.16 -5.83
N HIS A 48 20.22 -4.10 -4.67
CA HIS A 48 20.89 -4.07 -3.37
C HIS A 48 21.30 -5.46 -2.86
N LEU A 49 20.51 -6.48 -3.19
CA LEU A 49 20.72 -7.83 -2.63
C LEU A 49 21.48 -8.77 -3.58
N GLY A 50 21.54 -8.45 -4.87
CA GLY A 50 22.15 -9.30 -5.90
C GLY A 50 21.35 -10.58 -6.20
N ILE A 51 20.10 -10.67 -5.73
CA ILE A 51 19.18 -11.78 -5.98
C ILE A 51 17.76 -11.23 -6.23
N PRO A 52 16.93 -11.92 -7.02
CA PRO A 52 15.56 -11.48 -7.32
C PRO A 52 14.75 -11.22 -6.06
N VAL A 53 13.94 -10.15 -6.10
CA VAL A 53 13.04 -9.75 -5.01
C VAL A 53 11.62 -9.66 -5.53
N ILE A 54 10.69 -10.33 -4.85
CA ILE A 54 9.24 -10.12 -5.02
C ILE A 54 8.72 -9.44 -3.76
N ALA A 55 8.10 -8.28 -3.91
CA ALA A 55 7.47 -7.59 -2.81
C ALA A 55 5.94 -7.77 -2.85
N ILE A 56 5.36 -8.08 -1.69
CA ILE A 56 3.92 -8.20 -1.46
C ILE A 56 3.53 -7.13 -0.46
N GLY A 57 2.69 -6.19 -0.87
CA GLY A 57 2.27 -5.08 -0.05
C GLY A 57 0.75 -5.05 0.19
N ILE A 58 0.34 -4.72 1.42
CA ILE A 58 -1.06 -4.56 1.79
C ILE A 58 -1.26 -3.16 2.35
N PRO A 59 -2.14 -2.33 1.75
CA PRO A 59 -2.49 -1.03 2.31
C PRO A 59 -3.32 -1.20 3.59
N THR A 60 -2.72 -0.91 4.75
CA THR A 60 -3.36 -1.07 6.07
C THR A 60 -3.67 0.25 6.76
N VAL A 61 -3.09 1.35 6.28
CA VAL A 61 -3.34 2.70 6.76
C VAL A 61 -3.56 3.64 5.59
N VAL A 62 -4.20 4.77 5.82
CA VAL A 62 -4.36 5.87 4.86
C VAL A 62 -4.14 7.19 5.57
N ASP A 63 -3.50 8.15 4.93
CA ASP A 63 -3.35 9.49 5.50
C ASP A 63 -4.63 10.31 5.36
N ALA A 64 -4.81 11.28 6.26
CA ALA A 64 -6.02 12.10 6.29
C ALA A 64 -6.16 12.97 5.03
N ALA A 65 -5.05 13.40 4.42
CA ALA A 65 -5.07 14.17 3.19
C ALA A 65 -5.65 13.35 2.03
N THR A 66 -5.27 12.08 1.91
CA THR A 66 -5.83 11.14 0.93
C THR A 66 -7.34 10.96 1.12
N ILE A 67 -7.82 10.84 2.37
CA ILE A 67 -9.26 10.72 2.67
C ILE A 67 -10.02 11.94 2.17
N ILE A 68 -9.51 13.15 2.48
CA ILE A 68 -10.14 14.40 2.06
C ILE A 68 -10.12 14.54 0.54
N ALA A 69 -8.99 14.23 -0.11
CA ALA A 69 -8.87 14.27 -1.55
C ALA A 69 -9.87 13.33 -2.23
N ASP A 70 -9.96 12.08 -1.80
CA ASP A 70 -10.92 11.09 -2.33
C ASP A 70 -12.37 11.56 -2.17
N PHE A 71 -12.70 12.18 -1.03
CA PHE A 71 -14.04 12.73 -0.78
C PHE A 71 -14.35 13.90 -1.72
N CYS A 72 -13.43 14.87 -1.85
CA CYS A 72 -13.61 16.00 -2.74
C CYS A 72 -13.73 15.56 -4.21
N MET A 73 -12.89 14.62 -4.64
CA MET A 73 -12.96 14.07 -6.00
C MET A 73 -14.32 13.40 -6.27
N GLY A 74 -14.86 12.64 -5.30
CA GLY A 74 -16.19 12.04 -5.43
C GLY A 74 -17.31 13.07 -5.59
N LEU A 75 -17.28 14.18 -4.84
CA LEU A 75 -18.25 15.27 -4.98
C LEU A 75 -18.16 15.96 -6.35
N MET A 76 -16.98 15.99 -6.94
CA MET A 76 -16.73 16.66 -8.21
C MET A 76 -17.12 15.81 -9.41
N GLU A 77 -16.94 14.50 -9.35
CA GLU A 77 -17.45 13.57 -10.36
C GLU A 77 -18.96 13.72 -10.51
N GLU A 78 -19.70 13.92 -9.40
CA GLU A 78 -21.15 14.21 -9.44
C GLU A 78 -21.47 15.54 -10.13
N ASN A 79 -20.59 16.53 -10.06
CA ASN A 79 -20.79 17.89 -10.60
C ASN A 79 -20.17 18.13 -11.99
N LYS A 80 -19.63 17.12 -12.67
CA LYS A 80 -19.04 17.19 -14.02
C LYS A 80 -17.93 18.26 -14.18
N SER A 81 -17.10 18.44 -13.17
CA SER A 81 -15.98 19.37 -13.21
C SER A 81 -14.71 18.68 -13.78
N GLU A 82 -13.82 19.44 -14.42
CA GLU A 82 -12.58 18.91 -14.99
C GLU A 82 -11.66 18.34 -13.89
N PRO A 83 -11.29 17.04 -13.95
CA PRO A 83 -10.66 16.33 -12.82
C PRO A 83 -9.26 16.83 -12.45
N GLU A 84 -8.41 17.18 -13.44
CA GLU A 84 -6.98 17.42 -13.20
C GLU A 84 -6.69 18.76 -12.51
N GLU A 85 -7.34 19.86 -12.92
CA GLU A 85 -7.15 21.17 -12.29
C GLU A 85 -7.66 21.17 -10.85
N MET A 86 -8.64 20.37 -10.59
CA MET A 86 -9.33 20.32 -9.33
C MET A 86 -8.59 19.45 -8.31
N GLU A 87 -7.96 18.34 -8.72
CA GLU A 87 -7.10 17.53 -7.84
C GLU A 87 -5.93 18.38 -7.33
N ALA A 88 -5.28 19.17 -8.20
CA ALA A 88 -4.22 20.09 -7.82
C ALA A 88 -4.71 21.16 -6.82
N SER A 89 -5.89 21.71 -7.06
CA SER A 89 -6.50 22.72 -6.18
C SER A 89 -6.86 22.15 -4.81
N VAL A 90 -7.48 20.98 -4.76
CA VAL A 90 -7.80 20.28 -3.49
C VAL A 90 -6.53 19.99 -2.71
N ARG A 91 -5.51 19.44 -3.36
CA ARG A 91 -4.22 19.12 -2.70
C ARG A 91 -3.53 20.39 -2.16
N SER A 92 -3.63 21.52 -2.85
CA SER A 92 -3.04 22.78 -2.38
C SER A 92 -3.73 23.36 -1.14
N LEU A 93 -5.00 23.05 -0.94
CA LEU A 93 -5.79 23.51 0.22
C LEU A 93 -5.60 22.59 1.44
N ILE A 94 -5.12 21.36 1.25
CA ILE A 94 -4.91 20.42 2.33
C ILE A 94 -3.67 20.80 3.14
N SER A 95 -3.84 21.00 4.45
CA SER A 95 -2.73 21.27 5.35
C SER A 95 -1.68 20.15 5.31
N PRO A 96 -0.36 20.45 5.20
CA PRO A 96 0.70 19.46 5.25
C PRO A 96 0.66 18.53 6.48
N LYS A 97 0.09 19.00 7.60
CA LYS A 97 -0.09 18.18 8.80
C LYS A 97 -0.98 16.94 8.55
N LEU A 98 -1.92 17.02 7.63
CA LEU A 98 -2.82 15.90 7.32
C LEU A 98 -2.10 14.75 6.62
N ASN A 99 -0.99 15.01 5.95
CA ASN A 99 -0.13 13.98 5.36
C ASN A 99 0.64 13.17 6.41
N THR A 100 0.68 13.61 7.65
CA THR A 100 1.35 12.91 8.77
C THR A 100 0.36 12.24 9.73
N MET A 101 -0.93 12.41 9.48
CA MET A 101 -2.00 11.79 10.28
C MET A 101 -2.52 10.55 9.56
N TYR A 102 -2.24 9.39 10.13
CA TYR A 102 -2.66 8.11 9.56
C TYR A 102 -3.82 7.51 10.33
N VAL A 103 -4.75 6.92 9.60
CA VAL A 103 -5.91 6.22 10.15
C VAL A 103 -6.02 4.83 9.51
N THR A 104 -6.70 3.93 10.21
CA THR A 104 -7.05 2.61 9.71
C THR A 104 -8.50 2.29 10.00
N SER A 105 -9.03 1.21 9.43
CA SER A 105 -10.38 0.76 9.73
C SER A 105 -10.50 0.21 11.15
N LYS A 106 -11.70 0.28 11.74
CA LYS A 106 -11.99 -0.23 13.08
C LYS A 106 -11.73 -1.73 13.20
N ASP A 107 -11.91 -2.47 12.11
CA ASP A 107 -11.78 -3.92 12.00
C ASP A 107 -10.41 -4.36 11.47
N ILE A 108 -9.37 -3.55 11.69
CA ILE A 108 -8.03 -3.81 11.15
C ILE A 108 -7.47 -5.19 11.53
N ASP A 109 -7.69 -5.64 12.75
CA ASP A 109 -7.17 -6.94 13.21
C ASP A 109 -7.80 -8.10 12.43
N GLU A 110 -9.10 -8.06 12.17
CA GLU A 110 -9.79 -9.05 11.33
C GLU A 110 -9.31 -8.98 9.87
N ALA A 111 -9.17 -7.77 9.34
CA ALA A 111 -8.67 -7.57 7.98
C ALA A 111 -7.25 -8.12 7.82
N VAL A 112 -6.35 -7.85 8.77
CA VAL A 112 -4.97 -8.36 8.77
C VAL A 112 -4.96 -9.88 8.86
N ASN A 113 -5.75 -10.49 9.74
CA ASN A 113 -5.83 -11.94 9.86
C ASN A 113 -6.28 -12.59 8.54
N ARG A 114 -7.32 -12.07 7.90
CA ARG A 114 -7.84 -12.57 6.63
C ARG A 114 -6.82 -12.44 5.50
N LEU A 115 -6.18 -11.28 5.39
CA LEU A 115 -5.20 -11.01 4.33
C LEU A 115 -3.91 -11.80 4.53
N SER A 116 -3.45 -11.94 5.76
CA SER A 116 -2.28 -12.78 6.11
C SER A 116 -2.53 -14.24 5.78
N PHE A 117 -3.72 -14.76 6.10
CA PHE A 117 -4.12 -16.11 5.71
C PHE A 117 -4.10 -16.29 4.19
N THR A 118 -4.67 -15.35 3.45
CA THR A 118 -4.70 -15.38 1.97
C THR A 118 -3.30 -15.41 1.37
N ILE A 119 -2.38 -14.56 1.87
CA ILE A 119 -0.98 -14.55 1.41
C ILE A 119 -0.29 -15.86 1.77
N SER A 120 -0.46 -16.34 3.00
CA SER A 120 0.14 -17.60 3.46
C SER A 120 -0.28 -18.79 2.59
N GLU A 121 -1.57 -18.90 2.30
CA GLU A 121 -2.08 -19.97 1.42
C GLU A 121 -1.55 -19.83 -0.01
N GLY A 122 -1.50 -18.61 -0.56
CA GLY A 122 -0.92 -18.36 -1.88
C GLY A 122 0.56 -18.75 -1.96
N LEU A 123 1.35 -18.41 -0.95
CA LEU A 123 2.76 -18.80 -0.87
C LEU A 123 2.92 -20.32 -0.70
N ASN A 124 2.13 -20.95 0.15
CA ASN A 124 2.14 -22.41 0.34
C ASN A 124 1.81 -23.14 -0.97
N MET A 125 0.78 -22.67 -1.68
CA MET A 125 0.39 -23.27 -2.97
C MET A 125 1.46 -23.14 -4.04
N THR A 126 2.28 -22.09 -3.96
CA THR A 126 3.30 -21.78 -4.96
C THR A 126 4.62 -22.51 -4.68
N PHE A 127 5.03 -22.57 -3.42
CA PHE A 127 6.40 -22.99 -3.04
C PHE A 127 6.46 -24.31 -2.28
N VAL A 128 5.34 -24.79 -1.74
CA VAL A 128 5.32 -26.08 -1.05
C VAL A 128 4.83 -27.16 -2.00
N PRO A 129 5.66 -28.19 -2.32
CA PRO A 129 5.23 -29.29 -3.16
C PRO A 129 4.02 -30.00 -2.53
N ARG A 130 2.97 -30.18 -3.31
CA ARG A 130 1.87 -31.07 -2.91
C ARG A 130 2.38 -32.50 -3.03
N VAL A 131 2.51 -33.18 -1.90
CA VAL A 131 2.79 -34.62 -1.82
C VAL A 131 1.53 -35.40 -2.20
#